data_26595b96e5ff8ade788ccfd152e4424a
#
_entry.id   26595b96e5ff8ade788ccfd152e4424a
#
_cell.length_a   1.000
_cell.length_b   1.000
_cell.length_c   1.000
_cell.angle_alpha   90.00
_cell.angle_beta   90.00
_cell.angle_gamma   90.00
#
_symmetry.space_group_name_H-M   'P 1'
#
loop_
_entity.id
_entity.type
_entity.pdbx_description
1 polymer ?
#
loop_
_entity_poly.entity_id
_entity_poly.type
_entity_poly.pdbx_seq_one_letter_code
_entity_poly.pdbx_strand_id
1 'polypeptide(L)'
;MRRATAAALVALVLLVAAAGAGAATQPVDVQFDAFSPSQLDLLPGETVSWSNVSPRVHTVTSDSGLFDAGELVPGAVFARRFDDPGAFAYHCTIHAGMVGEVDVRRVILGPLPTAVVPAGEHVELSGRAADVTAPVSIQRSLGGGAFATVASALPAPDGNWSTTVTAEETSDFRAASGADMSQTRRLLVSERHVLLRATRRGVTVTVTPDVPYAHVMLQADLRERFGWWPIARTRLDYLSQASFKVRRPARLRALLVAKDGWTPLAMSPVVVLGHARPTQMGGMHMHAAAPRVSRPLG
;
A
#
# COMPACT_ATOMS: atom_id res chain seq x y z
N MET A 1 -48.83 7.82 -58.00
CA MET A 1 -49.15 7.48 -56.60
C MET A 1 -47.88 6.95 -55.94
N ARG A 2 -47.17 7.81 -55.21
CA ARG A 2 -45.93 7.44 -54.47
C ARG A 2 -46.30 7.36 -52.97
N ARG A 3 -46.18 6.18 -52.38
CA ARG A 3 -46.42 5.96 -50.96
C ARG A 3 -45.13 6.29 -50.22
N ALA A 4 -45.16 7.29 -49.35
CA ALA A 4 -44.11 7.59 -48.38
C ALA A 4 -44.26 6.74 -47.14
N THR A 5 -43.29 5.91 -46.84
CA THR A 5 -43.19 5.15 -45.58
C THR A 5 -42.42 6.00 -44.57
N ALA A 6 -43.12 6.42 -43.51
CA ALA A 6 -42.51 7.10 -42.38
C ALA A 6 -41.88 6.03 -41.44
N ALA A 7 -40.54 6.11 -41.26
CA ALA A 7 -39.84 5.32 -40.29
C ALA A 7 -39.90 6.04 -38.93
N ALA A 8 -40.59 5.47 -37.97
CA ALA A 8 -40.60 5.95 -36.57
C ALA A 8 -39.31 5.50 -35.86
N LEU A 9 -38.42 6.47 -35.51
CA LEU A 9 -37.31 6.24 -34.63
C LEU A 9 -37.82 6.13 -33.17
N VAL A 10 -37.80 4.94 -32.64
CA VAL A 10 -38.01 4.73 -31.20
C VAL A 10 -36.69 5.00 -30.50
N ALA A 11 -36.58 6.14 -29.84
CA ALA A 11 -35.46 6.46 -28.94
C ALA A 11 -35.62 5.64 -27.67
N LEU A 12 -34.80 4.60 -27.50
CA LEU A 12 -34.68 3.84 -26.27
C LEU A 12 -33.89 4.69 -25.25
N VAL A 13 -34.60 5.38 -24.36
CA VAL A 13 -34.00 6.04 -23.21
C VAL A 13 -33.58 4.93 -22.22
N LEU A 14 -32.29 4.58 -22.24
CA LEU A 14 -31.69 3.78 -21.18
C LEU A 14 -31.66 4.63 -19.90
N LEU A 15 -32.63 4.39 -19.04
CA LEU A 15 -32.62 4.86 -17.65
C LEU A 15 -31.50 4.08 -16.94
N VAL A 16 -30.29 4.64 -16.92
CA VAL A 16 -29.24 4.16 -16.00
C VAL A 16 -29.71 4.53 -14.60
N ALA A 17 -30.34 3.58 -13.92
CA ALA A 17 -30.56 3.70 -12.49
C ALA A 17 -29.17 3.86 -11.87
N ALA A 18 -28.85 5.06 -11.37
CA ALA A 18 -27.75 5.24 -10.45
C ALA A 18 -28.02 4.31 -9.26
N ALA A 19 -27.33 3.18 -9.23
CA ALA A 19 -27.26 2.37 -8.04
C ALA A 19 -26.57 3.29 -7.01
N GLY A 20 -27.37 3.92 -6.15
CA GLY A 20 -26.85 4.61 -4.99
C GLY A 20 -25.92 3.63 -4.29
N ALA A 21 -24.72 4.08 -3.94
CA ALA A 21 -23.79 3.29 -3.16
C ALA A 21 -24.57 2.76 -1.95
N GLY A 22 -24.93 1.47 -1.99
CA GLY A 22 -25.65 0.84 -0.89
C GLY A 22 -24.82 1.03 0.35
N ALA A 23 -25.43 1.51 1.43
CA ALA A 23 -24.75 1.80 2.67
C ALA A 23 -23.88 0.62 3.08
N ALA A 24 -22.56 0.76 2.96
CA ALA A 24 -21.62 -0.31 3.25
C ALA A 24 -21.73 -0.69 4.73
N THR A 25 -21.60 -1.99 5.02
CA THR A 25 -21.51 -2.48 6.39
C THR A 25 -20.07 -2.80 6.70
N GLN A 26 -19.52 -2.17 7.75
CA GLN A 26 -18.17 -2.34 8.21
C GLN A 26 -18.13 -3.27 9.42
N PRO A 27 -17.36 -4.35 9.40
CA PRO A 27 -17.31 -5.30 10.51
C PRO A 27 -16.38 -4.83 11.62
N VAL A 28 -16.77 -5.15 12.85
CA VAL A 28 -15.91 -5.07 14.04
C VAL A 28 -16.05 -6.39 14.79
N ASP A 29 -14.96 -7.11 14.97
CA ASP A 29 -14.92 -8.29 15.81
C ASP A 29 -14.84 -7.89 17.29
N VAL A 30 -15.75 -8.41 18.10
CA VAL A 30 -15.69 -8.31 19.54
C VAL A 30 -14.89 -9.52 20.04
N GLN A 31 -13.62 -9.29 20.33
CA GLN A 31 -12.64 -10.30 20.71
C GLN A 31 -12.62 -10.50 22.25
N PHE A 32 -11.69 -11.31 22.75
CA PHE A 32 -11.62 -11.70 24.16
C PHE A 32 -11.51 -10.49 25.12
N ASP A 33 -10.76 -9.45 24.73
CA ASP A 33 -10.50 -8.25 25.54
C ASP A 33 -10.38 -6.96 24.70
N ALA A 34 -10.76 -6.99 23.44
CA ALA A 34 -10.65 -5.86 22.52
C ALA A 34 -11.75 -5.85 21.44
N PHE A 35 -12.02 -4.67 20.90
CA PHE A 35 -12.71 -4.50 19.61
C PHE A 35 -11.67 -4.47 18.49
N SER A 36 -11.94 -5.14 17.37
CA SER A 36 -11.00 -5.21 16.23
C SER A 36 -11.71 -4.96 14.89
N PRO A 37 -11.42 -3.83 14.20
CA PRO A 37 -10.56 -2.75 14.67
C PRO A 37 -11.17 -1.97 15.84
N SER A 38 -10.32 -1.38 16.70
CA SER A 38 -10.77 -0.50 17.80
C SER A 38 -11.10 0.92 17.33
N GLN A 39 -10.60 1.33 16.17
CA GLN A 39 -10.93 2.60 15.51
C GLN A 39 -11.39 2.32 14.09
N LEU A 40 -12.52 2.90 13.70
CA LEU A 40 -13.16 2.67 12.43
C LEU A 40 -13.64 3.98 11.81
N ASP A 41 -13.20 4.25 10.57
CA ASP A 41 -13.64 5.42 9.80
C ASP A 41 -14.84 5.06 8.92
N LEU A 42 -15.92 5.82 9.01
CA LEU A 42 -17.14 5.66 8.23
C LEU A 42 -17.49 6.89 7.41
N LEU A 43 -18.14 6.67 6.27
CA LEU A 43 -18.92 7.72 5.62
C LEU A 43 -20.32 7.79 6.24
N PRO A 44 -20.98 8.98 6.24
CA PRO A 44 -22.37 9.09 6.65
C PRO A 44 -23.28 8.09 5.90
N GLY A 45 -24.17 7.43 6.63
CA GLY A 45 -25.08 6.44 6.10
C GLY A 45 -24.56 4.99 6.14
N GLU A 46 -23.29 4.77 6.48
CA GLU A 46 -22.74 3.42 6.64
C GLU A 46 -23.15 2.78 7.97
N THR A 47 -23.05 1.47 8.02
CA THR A 47 -23.46 0.65 9.19
C THR A 47 -22.21 -0.01 9.77
N VAL A 48 -22.08 -0.06 11.09
CA VAL A 48 -21.14 -0.94 11.77
C VAL A 48 -21.87 -2.19 12.23
N SER A 49 -21.22 -3.33 12.07
CA SER A 49 -21.69 -4.63 12.56
C SER A 49 -20.67 -5.20 13.54
N TRP A 50 -20.99 -5.20 14.83
CA TRP A 50 -20.18 -5.83 15.86
C TRP A 50 -20.57 -7.29 16.00
N SER A 51 -19.62 -8.21 15.79
CA SER A 51 -19.81 -9.65 15.92
C SER A 51 -19.01 -10.19 17.09
N ASN A 52 -19.66 -10.79 18.09
CA ASN A 52 -18.95 -11.39 19.20
C ASN A 52 -18.36 -12.74 18.79
N VAL A 53 -17.06 -12.72 18.43
CA VAL A 53 -16.28 -13.90 18.05
C VAL A 53 -15.58 -14.55 19.25
N SER A 54 -15.74 -13.98 20.45
CA SER A 54 -15.14 -14.49 21.69
C SER A 54 -16.06 -15.52 22.39
N PRO A 55 -15.53 -16.33 23.32
CA PRO A 55 -16.35 -17.22 24.17
C PRO A 55 -16.99 -16.50 25.35
N ARG A 56 -16.85 -15.17 25.49
CA ARG A 56 -17.33 -14.36 26.61
C ARG A 56 -18.54 -13.51 26.24
N VAL A 57 -19.30 -13.09 27.23
CA VAL A 57 -20.33 -12.06 27.07
C VAL A 57 -19.66 -10.69 27.08
N HIS A 58 -20.05 -9.81 26.17
CA HIS A 58 -19.61 -8.42 26.07
C HIS A 58 -20.79 -7.48 25.98
N THR A 59 -20.53 -6.18 25.98
CA THR A 59 -21.47 -5.14 25.56
C THR A 59 -20.83 -4.23 24.52
N VAL A 60 -21.63 -3.49 23.77
CA VAL A 60 -21.20 -2.39 22.90
C VAL A 60 -22.01 -1.18 23.29
N THR A 61 -21.50 -0.40 24.23
CA THR A 61 -22.22 0.68 24.88
C THR A 61 -21.56 2.02 24.57
N SER A 62 -22.30 2.94 23.97
CA SER A 62 -21.84 4.29 23.65
C SER A 62 -21.57 5.09 24.89
N ASP A 63 -20.43 5.81 24.95
CA ASP A 63 -20.07 6.71 26.07
C ASP A 63 -21.04 7.88 26.21
N SER A 64 -21.69 8.28 25.11
CA SER A 64 -22.70 9.35 25.06
C SER A 64 -24.16 8.88 25.24
N GLY A 65 -24.38 7.56 25.42
CA GLY A 65 -25.69 6.98 25.58
C GLY A 65 -26.51 6.89 24.28
N LEU A 66 -25.90 7.05 23.11
CA LEU A 66 -26.59 7.00 21.82
C LEU A 66 -27.00 5.59 21.40
N PHE A 67 -26.34 4.56 21.91
CA PHE A 67 -26.62 3.16 21.66
C PHE A 67 -26.09 2.26 22.76
N ASP A 68 -26.77 1.12 22.91
CA ASP A 68 -26.35 0.02 23.79
C ASP A 68 -26.86 -1.29 23.18
N ALA A 69 -25.97 -2.23 22.97
CA ALA A 69 -26.30 -3.57 22.49
C ALA A 69 -26.90 -4.47 23.58
N GLY A 70 -26.83 -4.05 24.86
CA GLY A 70 -27.03 -4.94 25.99
C GLY A 70 -25.99 -6.06 26.01
N GLU A 71 -26.33 -7.20 26.59
CA GLU A 71 -25.44 -8.37 26.63
C GLU A 71 -25.33 -9.03 25.25
N LEU A 72 -24.13 -9.00 24.68
CA LEU A 72 -23.78 -9.64 23.43
C LEU A 72 -23.13 -10.99 23.72
N VAL A 73 -23.93 -12.05 23.72
CA VAL A 73 -23.46 -13.43 23.96
C VAL A 73 -22.55 -13.91 22.81
N PRO A 74 -21.74 -14.97 23.02
CA PRO A 74 -20.91 -15.56 21.95
C PRO A 74 -21.70 -15.85 20.68
N GLY A 75 -21.20 -15.38 19.54
CA GLY A 75 -21.85 -15.51 18.23
C GLY A 75 -22.95 -14.49 17.93
N ALA A 76 -23.35 -13.65 18.88
CA ALA A 76 -24.34 -12.60 18.65
C ALA A 76 -23.74 -11.42 17.86
N VAL A 77 -24.63 -10.72 17.14
CA VAL A 77 -24.29 -9.57 16.30
C VAL A 77 -25.16 -8.38 16.70
N PHE A 78 -24.55 -7.23 16.83
CA PHE A 78 -25.22 -5.94 16.96
C PHE A 78 -24.86 -5.06 15.77
N ALA A 79 -25.81 -4.35 15.19
CA ALA A 79 -25.56 -3.48 14.06
C ALA A 79 -26.20 -2.10 14.27
N ARG A 80 -25.46 -1.04 13.85
CA ARG A 80 -25.96 0.33 13.91
C ARG A 80 -25.49 1.13 12.70
N ARG A 81 -26.41 1.90 12.13
CA ARG A 81 -26.15 2.89 11.09
C ARG A 81 -25.78 4.22 11.70
N PHE A 82 -24.84 4.93 11.05
CA PHE A 82 -24.37 6.26 11.45
C PHE A 82 -24.61 7.27 10.31
N ASP A 83 -25.54 8.18 10.49
CA ASP A 83 -25.92 9.15 9.44
C ASP A 83 -25.21 10.50 9.60
N ASP A 84 -24.87 10.90 10.81
CA ASP A 84 -24.29 12.19 11.12
C ASP A 84 -22.76 12.11 11.33
N PRO A 85 -21.96 13.06 10.80
CA PRO A 85 -20.56 13.17 11.11
C PRO A 85 -20.32 13.38 12.61
N GLY A 86 -19.26 12.76 13.12
CA GLY A 86 -18.87 12.85 14.54
C GLY A 86 -18.01 11.69 14.99
N ALA A 87 -17.44 11.82 16.19
CA ALA A 87 -16.72 10.75 16.86
C ALA A 87 -17.63 10.10 17.89
N PHE A 88 -17.77 8.79 17.82
CA PHE A 88 -18.67 7.99 18.66
C PHE A 88 -17.84 6.95 19.41
N ALA A 89 -17.35 7.36 20.59
CA ALA A 89 -16.65 6.46 21.49
C ALA A 89 -17.62 5.49 22.16
N TYR A 90 -17.15 4.24 22.36
CA TYR A 90 -17.92 3.19 23.00
C TYR A 90 -16.99 2.24 23.78
N HIS A 91 -17.56 1.48 24.67
CA HIS A 91 -16.85 0.54 25.52
C HIS A 91 -17.67 -0.72 25.83
N CYS A 92 -17.00 -1.70 26.39
CA CYS A 92 -17.64 -2.85 27.02
C CYS A 92 -17.81 -2.57 28.51
N THR A 93 -19.04 -2.57 29.03
CA THR A 93 -19.32 -2.29 30.47
C THR A 93 -18.86 -3.41 31.39
N ILE A 94 -18.64 -4.63 30.85
CA ILE A 94 -18.23 -5.82 31.59
C ILE A 94 -16.70 -5.89 31.75
N HIS A 95 -15.96 -5.43 30.73
CA HIS A 95 -14.49 -5.58 30.68
C HIS A 95 -13.81 -4.22 30.64
N ALA A 96 -13.16 -3.86 31.76
CA ALA A 96 -12.45 -2.60 31.87
C ALA A 96 -11.32 -2.48 30.83
N GLY A 97 -11.22 -1.29 30.19
CA GLY A 97 -10.21 -1.01 29.17
C GLY A 97 -10.54 -1.51 27.76
N MET A 98 -11.63 -2.22 27.56
CA MET A 98 -12.12 -2.59 26.23
C MET A 98 -12.91 -1.43 25.63
N VAL A 99 -12.24 -0.63 24.79
CA VAL A 99 -12.78 0.61 24.21
C VAL A 99 -12.66 0.59 22.69
N GLY A 100 -13.53 1.34 22.03
CA GLY A 100 -13.51 1.56 20.58
C GLY A 100 -14.07 2.93 20.21
N GLU A 101 -13.86 3.33 18.95
CA GLU A 101 -14.36 4.57 18.39
C GLU A 101 -14.78 4.39 16.94
N VAL A 102 -15.93 4.92 16.60
CA VAL A 102 -16.40 5.10 15.23
C VAL A 102 -16.29 6.58 14.89
N ASP A 103 -15.49 6.91 13.88
CA ASP A 103 -15.30 8.27 13.40
C ASP A 103 -15.99 8.46 12.04
N VAL A 104 -17.09 9.19 12.03
CA VAL A 104 -17.91 9.41 10.83
C VAL A 104 -17.50 10.73 10.18
N ARG A 105 -16.96 10.65 8.97
CA ARG A 105 -16.45 11.79 8.19
C ARG A 105 -16.94 11.76 6.75
N ARG A 106 -17.17 12.92 6.15
CA ARG A 106 -17.58 13.02 4.74
C ARG A 106 -16.44 12.73 3.76
N VAL A 107 -15.19 12.81 4.22
CA VAL A 107 -14.00 12.41 3.48
C VAL A 107 -13.06 11.64 4.40
N ILE A 108 -12.51 10.54 3.88
CA ILE A 108 -11.64 9.63 4.61
C ILE A 108 -10.35 9.47 3.82
N LEU A 109 -9.21 9.60 4.50
CA LEU A 109 -7.91 9.14 4.02
C LEU A 109 -7.68 7.73 4.57
N GLY A 110 -7.49 6.76 3.68
CA GLY A 110 -7.18 5.38 4.04
C GLY A 110 -5.84 5.23 4.78
N PRO A 111 -5.52 4.03 5.26
CA PRO A 111 -4.27 3.78 5.96
C PRO A 111 -3.06 4.05 5.06
N LEU A 112 -2.03 4.67 5.62
CA LEU A 112 -0.74 4.86 4.98
C LEU A 112 0.20 3.69 5.28
N PRO A 113 1.28 3.50 4.49
CA PRO A 113 2.31 2.52 4.82
C PRO A 113 2.84 2.71 6.24
N THR A 114 2.84 1.64 7.04
CA THR A 114 3.38 1.65 8.40
C THR A 114 4.91 1.51 8.43
N ALA A 115 5.50 0.96 7.35
CA ALA A 115 6.95 0.89 7.17
C ALA A 115 7.49 2.24 6.69
N VAL A 116 8.73 2.52 7.06
CA VAL A 116 9.46 3.71 6.58
C VAL A 116 9.66 3.61 5.07
N VAL A 117 9.18 4.58 4.32
CA VAL A 117 9.27 4.66 2.86
C VAL A 117 10.60 5.33 2.47
N PRO A 118 11.32 4.85 1.45
CA PRO A 118 12.49 5.56 0.90
C PRO A 118 12.10 6.94 0.35
N ALA A 119 12.97 7.93 0.55
CA ALA A 119 12.78 9.24 -0.09
C ALA A 119 12.84 9.11 -1.62
N GLY A 120 11.93 9.79 -2.32
CA GLY A 120 11.77 9.72 -3.77
C GLY A 120 10.83 8.59 -4.25
N GLU A 121 10.34 7.74 -3.35
CA GLU A 121 9.38 6.69 -3.70
C GLU A 121 8.00 7.28 -4.02
N HIS A 122 7.30 6.64 -4.95
CA HIS A 122 5.91 6.97 -5.26
C HIS A 122 4.99 6.18 -4.34
N VAL A 123 4.18 6.90 -3.57
CA VAL A 123 3.21 6.32 -2.63
C VAL A 123 1.81 6.57 -3.14
N GLU A 124 1.03 5.52 -3.30
CA GLU A 124 -0.40 5.63 -3.57
C GLU A 124 -1.13 5.99 -2.27
N LEU A 125 -1.87 7.08 -2.30
CA LEU A 125 -2.82 7.49 -1.28
C LEU A 125 -4.22 7.21 -1.79
N SER A 126 -5.05 6.60 -0.96
CA SER A 126 -6.43 6.26 -1.33
C SER A 126 -7.38 6.55 -0.18
N GLY A 127 -8.66 6.58 -0.48
CA GLY A 127 -9.68 6.82 0.53
C GLY A 127 -11.08 6.83 -0.06
N ARG A 128 -12.01 7.39 0.71
CA ARG A 128 -13.43 7.47 0.32
C ARG A 128 -13.97 8.86 0.56
N ALA A 129 -14.94 9.29 -0.23
CA ALA A 129 -15.65 10.56 -0.09
C ALA A 129 -17.14 10.35 -0.29
N ALA A 130 -17.96 11.05 0.51
CA ALA A 130 -19.42 11.03 0.38
C ALA A 130 -19.88 11.84 -0.82
N ASP A 131 -19.17 12.94 -1.15
CA ASP A 131 -19.43 13.72 -2.36
C ASP A 131 -18.53 13.25 -3.49
N VAL A 132 -19.12 12.60 -4.49
CA VAL A 132 -18.43 12.08 -5.67
C VAL A 132 -18.33 13.12 -6.81
N THR A 133 -18.91 14.29 -6.64
CA THR A 133 -18.90 15.35 -7.67
C THR A 133 -17.80 16.37 -7.45
N ALA A 134 -17.30 16.49 -6.23
CA ALA A 134 -16.24 17.41 -5.85
C ALA A 134 -14.87 16.70 -5.78
N PRO A 135 -13.78 17.37 -6.25
CA PRO A 135 -12.45 16.79 -6.10
C PRO A 135 -12.01 16.73 -4.64
N VAL A 136 -11.36 15.65 -4.28
CA VAL A 136 -10.66 15.48 -3.02
C VAL A 136 -9.25 16.05 -3.16
N SER A 137 -8.91 17.03 -2.34
CA SER A 137 -7.56 17.61 -2.24
C SER A 137 -6.74 16.84 -1.22
N ILE A 138 -5.57 16.37 -1.60
CA ILE A 138 -4.61 15.76 -0.70
C ILE A 138 -3.67 16.85 -0.21
N GLN A 139 -3.67 17.07 1.09
CA GLN A 139 -2.90 18.11 1.75
C GLN A 139 -1.78 17.49 2.58
N ARG A 140 -0.58 18.10 2.50
CA ARG A 140 0.63 17.72 3.23
C ARG A 140 1.05 18.82 4.18
N SER A 141 1.47 18.45 5.38
CA SER A 141 2.14 19.30 6.36
C SER A 141 3.52 18.74 6.69
N LEU A 142 4.52 19.61 6.80
CA LEU A 142 5.89 19.29 7.19
C LEU A 142 6.14 19.79 8.60
N GLY A 143 6.64 18.90 9.47
CA GLY A 143 7.06 19.26 10.83
C GLY A 143 5.96 19.92 11.67
N GLY A 144 4.67 19.65 11.41
CA GLY A 144 3.54 20.29 12.11
C GLY A 144 3.19 21.70 11.60
N GLY A 145 3.74 22.11 10.46
CA GLY A 145 3.44 23.38 9.81
C GLY A 145 2.05 23.42 9.15
N ALA A 146 1.80 24.44 8.34
CA ALA A 146 0.54 24.58 7.61
C ALA A 146 0.38 23.46 6.56
N PHE A 147 -0.86 23.02 6.35
CA PHE A 147 -1.21 22.09 5.29
C PHE A 147 -1.28 22.80 3.94
N ALA A 148 -0.62 22.23 2.93
CA ALA A 148 -0.67 22.65 1.53
C ALA A 148 -1.15 21.51 0.64
N THR A 149 -1.96 21.82 -0.38
CA THR A 149 -2.42 20.84 -1.36
C THR A 149 -1.25 20.41 -2.24
N VAL A 150 -1.00 19.10 -2.31
CA VAL A 150 0.08 18.48 -3.10
C VAL A 150 -0.44 17.59 -4.24
N ALA A 151 -1.68 17.16 -4.16
CA ALA A 151 -2.36 16.37 -5.19
C ALA A 151 -3.86 16.53 -5.09
N SER A 152 -4.59 16.05 -6.09
CA SER A 152 -6.05 15.94 -6.05
C SER A 152 -6.51 14.70 -6.81
N ALA A 153 -7.68 14.19 -6.44
CA ALA A 153 -8.34 13.07 -7.12
C ALA A 153 -9.84 13.33 -7.21
N LEU A 154 -10.47 12.93 -8.31
CA LEU A 154 -11.93 12.90 -8.40
C LEU A 154 -12.40 11.52 -7.94
N PRO A 155 -13.32 11.44 -6.96
CA PRO A 155 -13.87 10.15 -6.53
C PRO A 155 -14.60 9.44 -7.67
N ALA A 156 -14.51 8.12 -7.70
CA ALA A 156 -15.33 7.28 -8.55
C ALA A 156 -16.81 7.27 -8.07
N PRO A 157 -17.76 6.78 -8.87
CA PRO A 157 -19.18 6.75 -8.49
C PRO A 157 -19.48 5.97 -7.20
N ASP A 158 -18.60 5.07 -6.78
CA ASP A 158 -18.68 4.31 -5.52
C ASP A 158 -18.09 5.07 -4.32
N GLY A 159 -17.60 6.30 -4.54
CA GLY A 159 -16.98 7.14 -3.53
C GLY A 159 -15.49 6.89 -3.30
N ASN A 160 -14.90 5.86 -3.90
CA ASN A 160 -13.47 5.59 -3.76
C ASN A 160 -12.63 6.58 -4.57
N TRP A 161 -11.49 6.98 -4.01
CA TRP A 161 -10.51 7.80 -4.72
C TRP A 161 -9.10 7.30 -4.45
N SER A 162 -8.20 7.51 -5.40
CA SER A 162 -6.76 7.30 -5.23
C SER A 162 -5.95 8.32 -6.01
N THR A 163 -4.74 8.58 -5.54
CA THR A 163 -3.73 9.40 -6.22
C THR A 163 -2.34 9.02 -5.75
N THR A 164 -1.33 9.42 -6.49
CA THR A 164 0.06 9.13 -6.17
C THR A 164 0.77 10.42 -5.74
N VAL A 165 1.54 10.34 -4.66
CA VAL A 165 2.43 11.41 -4.20
C VAL A 165 3.86 10.91 -4.14
N THR A 166 4.83 11.82 -4.28
CA THR A 166 6.25 11.48 -4.04
C THR A 166 6.58 11.69 -2.56
N ALA A 167 7.11 10.65 -1.93
CA ALA A 167 7.56 10.69 -0.54
C ALA A 167 8.93 11.40 -0.47
N GLU A 168 8.97 12.69 -0.15
CA GLU A 168 10.20 13.46 -0.07
C GLU A 168 10.82 13.43 1.32
N GLU A 169 9.98 13.63 2.34
CA GLU A 169 10.34 13.65 3.75
C GLU A 169 9.15 13.24 4.63
N THR A 170 9.40 12.86 5.87
CA THR A 170 8.35 12.52 6.84
C THR A 170 7.34 13.64 6.95
N SER A 171 6.08 13.33 6.66
CA SER A 171 5.02 14.31 6.49
C SER A 171 3.71 13.81 7.06
N ASP A 172 2.88 14.75 7.48
CA ASP A 172 1.48 14.49 7.83
C ASP A 172 0.59 14.77 6.62
N PHE A 173 -0.30 13.84 6.32
CA PHE A 173 -1.25 13.93 5.21
C PHE A 173 -2.69 13.94 5.72
N ARG A 174 -3.55 14.66 5.03
CA ARG A 174 -5.00 14.60 5.16
C ARG A 174 -5.67 14.78 3.81
N ALA A 175 -6.89 14.29 3.68
CA ALA A 175 -7.76 14.55 2.55
C ALA A 175 -8.75 15.65 2.93
N ALA A 176 -9.11 16.52 1.97
CA ALA A 176 -10.12 17.56 2.14
C ALA A 176 -11.05 17.58 0.94
N SER A 177 -12.35 17.75 1.19
CA SER A 177 -13.40 17.94 0.18
C SER A 177 -14.31 19.08 0.62
N GLY A 178 -14.21 20.23 -0.05
CA GLY A 178 -14.84 21.46 0.42
C GLY A 178 -14.34 21.86 1.81
N ALA A 179 -15.25 21.96 2.78
CA ALA A 179 -14.93 22.27 4.17
C ALA A 179 -14.63 21.00 5.02
N ASP A 180 -14.94 19.83 4.50
CA ASP A 180 -14.77 18.55 5.21
C ASP A 180 -13.32 18.08 5.14
N MET A 181 -12.83 17.49 6.22
CA MET A 181 -11.45 16.99 6.33
C MET A 181 -11.42 15.59 6.93
N SER A 182 -10.53 14.76 6.42
CA SER A 182 -10.20 13.48 7.03
C SER A 182 -9.38 13.67 8.31
N GLN A 183 -9.19 12.59 9.07
CA GLN A 183 -8.12 12.54 10.06
C GLN A 183 -6.75 12.72 9.39
N THR A 184 -5.80 13.18 10.19
CA THR A 184 -4.40 13.30 9.77
C THR A 184 -3.69 11.97 9.96
N ARG A 185 -2.91 11.56 8.96
CA ARG A 185 -2.08 10.36 8.99
C ARG A 185 -0.64 10.69 8.65
N ARG A 186 0.31 10.10 9.39
CA ARG A 186 1.73 10.33 9.20
C ARG A 186 2.34 9.30 8.25
N LEU A 187 3.07 9.77 7.24
CA LEU A 187 3.94 8.97 6.38
C LEU A 187 5.38 9.16 6.84
N LEU A 188 6.00 8.06 7.26
CA LEU A 188 7.41 8.06 7.65
C LEU A 188 8.27 7.87 6.41
N VAL A 189 9.17 8.81 6.16
CA VAL A 189 10.09 8.77 5.02
C VAL A 189 11.53 8.76 5.53
N SER A 190 12.33 7.88 4.96
CA SER A 190 13.75 7.79 5.25
C SER A 190 14.52 8.78 4.38
N GLU A 191 15.38 9.59 4.99
CA GLU A 191 16.35 10.42 4.26
C GLU A 191 17.51 9.58 3.70
N ARG A 192 17.54 8.27 3.99
CA ARG A 192 18.62 7.38 3.58
C ARG A 192 18.27 6.64 2.30
N HIS A 193 19.17 6.77 1.34
CA HIS A 193 19.08 6.06 0.08
C HIS A 193 19.97 4.83 0.11
N VAL A 194 19.40 3.68 -0.23
CA VAL A 194 20.16 2.42 -0.38
C VAL A 194 20.33 2.16 -1.87
N LEU A 195 21.55 2.17 -2.33
CA LEU A 195 21.90 1.86 -3.72
C LEU A 195 22.46 0.44 -3.79
N LEU A 196 21.86 -0.40 -4.62
CA LEU A 196 22.32 -1.76 -4.91
C LEU A 196 22.85 -1.79 -6.35
N ARG A 197 24.11 -2.14 -6.54
CA ARG A 197 24.75 -2.26 -7.87
C ARG A 197 25.25 -3.68 -8.11
N ALA A 198 24.99 -4.20 -9.31
CA ALA A 198 25.57 -5.45 -9.76
C ALA A 198 27.09 -5.29 -10.01
N THR A 199 27.84 -6.31 -9.63
CA THR A 199 29.28 -6.41 -9.87
C THR A 199 29.60 -7.75 -10.56
N ARG A 200 30.83 -7.95 -11.00
CA ARG A 200 31.24 -9.24 -11.61
C ARG A 200 31.12 -10.45 -10.67
N ARG A 201 31.11 -10.24 -9.36
CA ARG A 201 31.12 -11.31 -8.34
C ARG A 201 29.89 -11.31 -7.44
N GLY A 202 28.92 -10.45 -7.69
CA GLY A 202 27.73 -10.31 -6.84
C GLY A 202 27.14 -8.92 -6.89
N VAL A 203 26.92 -8.30 -5.73
CA VAL A 203 26.37 -6.95 -5.61
C VAL A 203 27.10 -6.13 -4.56
N THR A 204 27.14 -4.80 -4.75
CA THR A 204 27.60 -3.85 -3.75
C THR A 204 26.43 -2.97 -3.32
N VAL A 205 26.28 -2.79 -2.03
CA VAL A 205 25.33 -1.87 -1.37
C VAL A 205 26.09 -0.63 -0.97
N THR A 206 25.54 0.55 -1.24
CA THR A 206 26.01 1.83 -0.73
C THR A 206 24.84 2.56 -0.11
N VAL A 207 25.04 3.19 1.05
CA VAL A 207 24.00 3.97 1.74
C VAL A 207 24.44 5.43 1.82
N THR A 208 23.53 6.35 1.49
CA THR A 208 23.74 7.81 1.57
C THR A 208 22.55 8.47 2.25
N PRO A 209 22.73 9.51 3.10
CA PRO A 209 23.99 9.94 3.69
C PRO A 209 24.69 8.82 4.45
N ASP A 210 26.00 8.98 4.68
CA ASP A 210 26.83 7.97 5.32
C ASP A 210 26.29 7.51 6.68
N VAL A 211 26.33 6.19 6.88
CA VAL A 211 25.93 5.52 8.12
C VAL A 211 26.87 4.35 8.40
N PRO A 212 28.15 4.65 8.73
CA PRO A 212 29.15 3.61 8.95
C PRO A 212 28.69 2.56 9.97
N TYR A 213 29.06 1.31 9.71
CA TYR A 213 28.81 0.17 10.58
C TYR A 213 27.35 -0.17 10.84
N ALA A 214 26.39 0.46 10.14
CA ALA A 214 24.99 0.09 10.18
C ALA A 214 24.76 -1.31 9.57
N HIS A 215 23.68 -1.95 9.97
CA HIS A 215 23.34 -3.26 9.46
C HIS A 215 22.61 -3.17 8.11
N VAL A 216 23.01 -4.03 7.19
CA VAL A 216 22.31 -4.21 5.92
C VAL A 216 21.97 -5.67 5.70
N MET A 217 20.80 -5.88 5.10
CA MET A 217 20.25 -7.17 4.75
C MET A 217 20.07 -7.24 3.23
N LEU A 218 20.58 -8.30 2.61
CA LEU A 218 20.28 -8.61 1.21
C LEU A 218 19.13 -9.61 1.17
N GLN A 219 18.12 -9.32 0.38
CA GLN A 219 16.98 -10.19 0.12
C GLN A 219 16.96 -10.64 -1.34
N ALA A 220 16.50 -11.86 -1.58
CA ALA A 220 16.18 -12.38 -2.89
C ALA A 220 14.69 -12.69 -3.00
N ASP A 221 14.13 -12.44 -4.18
CA ASP A 221 12.77 -12.87 -4.53
C ASP A 221 12.80 -14.36 -4.89
N LEU A 222 12.34 -15.17 -3.98
CA LEU A 222 12.32 -16.63 -4.12
C LEU A 222 10.89 -17.09 -4.44
N ARG A 223 10.66 -17.45 -5.71
CA ARG A 223 9.34 -17.92 -6.17
C ARG A 223 8.83 -19.11 -5.37
N GLU A 224 9.72 -20.02 -4.98
CA GLU A 224 9.40 -21.21 -4.18
C GLU A 224 8.95 -20.89 -2.75
N ARG A 225 9.21 -19.65 -2.27
CA ARG A 225 8.87 -19.18 -0.92
C ARG A 225 7.92 -17.98 -0.93
N PHE A 226 7.29 -17.68 -2.07
CA PHE A 226 6.29 -16.63 -2.23
C PHE A 226 6.76 -15.25 -1.77
N GLY A 227 7.95 -14.80 -2.20
CA GLY A 227 8.36 -13.40 -1.96
C GLY A 227 9.80 -13.18 -1.56
N TRP A 228 10.02 -12.08 -0.84
CA TRP A 228 11.35 -11.60 -0.48
C TRP A 228 11.88 -12.28 0.78
N TRP A 229 13.00 -12.99 0.65
CA TRP A 229 13.64 -13.70 1.75
C TRP A 229 15.06 -13.19 2.00
N PRO A 230 15.47 -13.03 3.26
CA PRO A 230 16.83 -12.67 3.61
C PRO A 230 17.78 -13.79 3.23
N ILE A 231 18.82 -13.45 2.44
CA ILE A 231 19.84 -14.40 2.01
C ILE A 231 21.22 -14.08 2.58
N ALA A 232 21.46 -12.85 3.00
CA ALA A 232 22.71 -12.45 3.66
C ALA A 232 22.49 -11.20 4.50
N ARG A 233 23.33 -11.02 5.54
CA ARG A 233 23.40 -9.82 6.39
C ARG A 233 24.86 -9.48 6.67
N THR A 234 25.16 -8.21 6.78
CA THR A 234 26.47 -7.71 7.20
C THR A 234 26.36 -6.31 7.79
N ARG A 235 27.49 -5.76 8.21
CA ARG A 235 27.61 -4.35 8.52
C ARG A 235 28.26 -3.60 7.37
N LEU A 236 27.89 -2.36 7.20
CA LEU A 236 28.58 -1.43 6.30
C LEU A 236 29.98 -1.18 6.83
N ASP A 237 30.90 -0.91 5.93
CA ASP A 237 32.22 -0.40 6.27
C ASP A 237 32.19 1.08 6.66
N TYR A 238 33.38 1.69 6.82
CA TYR A 238 33.52 3.11 7.17
C TYR A 238 33.07 4.06 6.05
N LEU A 239 32.96 3.59 4.80
CA LEU A 239 32.44 4.32 3.65
C LEU A 239 30.94 4.04 3.40
N SER A 240 30.26 3.46 4.38
CA SER A 240 28.84 3.06 4.27
C SER A 240 28.56 2.12 3.10
N GLN A 241 29.48 1.18 2.85
CA GLN A 241 29.40 0.20 1.78
C GLN A 241 29.49 -1.23 2.32
N ALA A 242 28.90 -2.17 1.55
CA ALA A 242 29.04 -3.61 1.77
C ALA A 242 28.94 -4.35 0.46
N SER A 243 29.68 -5.48 0.36
CA SER A 243 29.66 -6.34 -0.83
C SER A 243 29.16 -7.74 -0.49
N PHE A 244 28.28 -8.28 -1.32
CA PHE A 244 27.76 -9.62 -1.20
C PHE A 244 28.10 -10.47 -2.42
N LYS A 245 28.59 -11.69 -2.21
CA LYS A 245 28.83 -12.66 -3.28
C LYS A 245 27.52 -13.36 -3.63
N VAL A 246 27.05 -13.19 -4.86
CA VAL A 246 25.84 -13.86 -5.37
C VAL A 246 26.20 -14.59 -6.65
N ARG A 247 25.98 -15.90 -6.68
CA ARG A 247 26.44 -16.77 -7.78
C ARG A 247 25.32 -17.23 -8.72
N ARG A 248 24.06 -16.97 -8.40
CA ARG A 248 22.90 -17.43 -9.19
C ARG A 248 22.15 -16.23 -9.76
N PRO A 249 21.46 -16.38 -10.90
CA PRO A 249 20.51 -15.38 -11.35
C PRO A 249 19.47 -15.14 -10.25
N ALA A 250 19.24 -13.88 -9.91
CA ALA A 250 18.32 -13.54 -8.85
C ALA A 250 17.79 -12.12 -9.01
N ARG A 251 16.56 -11.88 -8.55
CA ARG A 251 16.03 -10.55 -8.27
C ARG A 251 16.41 -10.22 -6.84
N LEU A 252 17.09 -9.13 -6.64
CA LEU A 252 17.68 -8.75 -5.35
C LEU A 252 17.24 -7.35 -4.94
N ARG A 253 17.11 -7.15 -3.64
CA ARG A 253 17.03 -5.84 -3.01
C ARG A 253 17.84 -5.83 -1.73
N ALA A 254 18.34 -4.66 -1.36
CA ALA A 254 19.06 -4.46 -0.10
C ALA A 254 18.24 -3.57 0.83
N LEU A 255 18.25 -3.89 2.11
CA LEU A 255 17.62 -3.11 3.16
C LEU A 255 18.68 -2.60 4.13
N LEU A 256 18.66 -1.31 4.43
CA LEU A 256 19.23 -0.79 5.65
C LEU A 256 18.29 -1.17 6.79
N VAL A 257 18.79 -1.80 7.84
CA VAL A 257 17.96 -2.25 8.94
C VAL A 257 18.41 -1.64 10.26
N ALA A 258 17.51 -1.54 11.23
CA ALA A 258 17.79 -1.06 12.57
C ALA A 258 18.76 -2.00 13.32
N LYS A 259 19.15 -1.62 14.55
CA LYS A 259 20.07 -2.41 15.37
C LYS A 259 19.55 -3.82 15.68
N ASP A 260 18.24 -4.05 15.63
CA ASP A 260 17.62 -5.37 15.76
C ASP A 260 17.93 -6.30 14.59
N GLY A 261 18.45 -5.75 13.48
CA GLY A 261 18.81 -6.48 12.26
C GLY A 261 17.62 -6.88 11.38
N TRP A 262 16.40 -6.39 11.69
CA TRP A 262 15.17 -6.80 11.01
C TRP A 262 14.30 -5.63 10.56
N THR A 263 14.13 -4.60 11.40
CA THR A 263 13.27 -3.46 11.10
C THR A 263 13.86 -2.65 9.94
N PRO A 264 13.17 -2.58 8.78
CA PRO A 264 13.65 -1.82 7.63
C PRO A 264 13.64 -0.32 7.93
N LEU A 265 14.74 0.35 7.62
CA LEU A 265 14.87 1.82 7.68
C LEU A 265 14.88 2.46 6.29
N ALA A 266 15.42 1.74 5.30
CA ALA A 266 15.43 2.14 3.90
C ALA A 266 15.65 0.91 3.02
N MET A 267 15.27 1.00 1.74
CA MET A 267 15.33 -0.12 0.80
C MET A 267 15.85 0.35 -0.56
N SER A 268 16.63 -0.49 -1.23
CA SER A 268 17.06 -0.24 -2.61
C SER A 268 15.98 -0.58 -3.62
N PRO A 269 16.01 0.00 -4.82
CA PRO A 269 15.36 -0.56 -5.98
C PRO A 269 15.78 -2.01 -6.22
N VAL A 270 14.94 -2.76 -6.96
CA VAL A 270 15.23 -4.16 -7.32
C VAL A 270 16.30 -4.21 -8.40
N VAL A 271 17.32 -5.01 -8.16
CA VAL A 271 18.37 -5.32 -9.15
C VAL A 271 18.20 -6.75 -9.62
N VAL A 272 18.22 -6.96 -10.94
CA VAL A 272 18.14 -8.31 -11.56
C VAL A 272 19.55 -8.71 -12.00
N LEU A 273 20.08 -9.76 -11.36
CA LEU A 273 21.29 -10.43 -11.86
C LEU A 273 20.86 -11.46 -12.91
N GLY A 274 21.30 -11.27 -14.17
CA GLY A 274 21.11 -12.22 -15.26
C GLY A 274 22.13 -13.35 -15.22
N HIS A 275 21.93 -14.38 -16.08
CA HIS A 275 22.96 -15.35 -16.40
C HIS A 275 24.12 -14.60 -17.10
N ALA A 276 25.36 -14.89 -16.73
CA ALA A 276 26.50 -14.49 -17.56
C ALA A 276 26.24 -15.02 -18.97
N ARG A 277 26.18 -14.16 -19.97
CA ARG A 277 26.15 -14.61 -21.37
C ARG A 277 27.34 -15.54 -21.55
N PRO A 278 27.16 -16.77 -22.06
CA PRO A 278 28.31 -17.58 -22.45
C PRO A 278 29.10 -16.69 -23.44
N THR A 279 30.37 -16.49 -23.12
CA THR A 279 31.32 -15.87 -24.04
C THR A 279 31.26 -16.73 -25.31
N GLN A 280 30.76 -16.21 -26.41
CA GLN A 280 30.93 -16.85 -27.70
C GLN A 280 32.44 -17.01 -27.87
N MET A 281 32.93 -18.25 -27.73
CA MET A 281 34.26 -18.58 -28.20
C MET A 281 34.27 -18.23 -29.67
N GLY A 282 35.15 -17.29 -30.01
CA GLY A 282 35.36 -16.87 -31.38
C GLY A 282 35.51 -18.09 -32.26
N GLY A 283 34.65 -18.18 -33.29
CA GLY A 283 34.72 -19.24 -34.27
C GLY A 283 36.14 -19.25 -34.87
N MET A 284 36.87 -20.30 -34.61
CA MET A 284 38.04 -20.66 -35.41
C MET A 284 37.54 -20.85 -36.84
N HIS A 285 37.81 -19.86 -37.69
CA HIS A 285 37.72 -20.07 -39.15
C HIS A 285 38.72 -21.16 -39.54
N MET A 286 38.24 -22.41 -39.65
CA MET A 286 38.93 -23.43 -40.40
C MET A 286 38.85 -23.01 -41.88
N HIS A 287 39.97 -22.55 -42.41
CA HIS A 287 40.17 -22.50 -43.86
C HIS A 287 40.18 -23.96 -44.37
N ALA A 288 39.06 -24.36 -44.94
CA ALA A 288 39.02 -25.58 -45.76
C ALA A 288 39.83 -25.31 -47.04
N ALA A 289 41.00 -25.95 -47.11
CA ALA A 289 41.79 -25.99 -48.38
C ALA A 289 41.01 -26.83 -49.42
N ALA A 290 40.74 -26.22 -50.56
CA ALA A 290 40.11 -26.89 -51.71
C ALA A 290 41.05 -27.97 -52.26
N PRO A 291 40.55 -29.15 -52.68
CA PRO A 291 41.33 -30.18 -53.29
C PRO A 291 41.78 -29.77 -54.70
N ARG A 292 43.11 -29.88 -54.95
CA ARG A 292 43.68 -29.75 -56.31
C ARG A 292 43.24 -30.94 -57.17
N VAL A 293 42.51 -30.64 -58.22
CA VAL A 293 42.23 -31.59 -59.27
C VAL A 293 43.48 -31.67 -60.18
N SER A 294 44.17 -32.76 -60.20
CA SER A 294 45.21 -33.11 -61.19
C SER A 294 44.56 -33.50 -62.50
N ARG A 295 44.91 -32.78 -63.57
CA ARG A 295 44.60 -33.17 -64.96
C ARG A 295 45.46 -34.40 -65.40
N PRO A 296 44.90 -35.33 -66.11
CA PRO A 296 45.72 -36.37 -66.78
C PRO A 296 46.32 -35.80 -68.05
N LEU A 297 47.56 -36.19 -68.30
CA LEU A 297 48.29 -36.06 -69.58
C LEU A 297 47.81 -37.18 -70.50
N GLY A 298 47.49 -36.80 -71.74
CA GLY A 298 47.23 -37.63 -72.88
C GLY A 298 47.12 -36.75 -74.11
#